data_19d51b6a8101ea9a605cf2bcdb19a2b3
#
_entry.id   19d51b6a8101ea9a605cf2bcdb19a2b3
#
_cell.length_a   1.000
_cell.length_b   1.000
_cell.length_c   1.000
_cell.angle_alpha   90.00
_cell.angle_beta   90.00
_cell.angle_gamma   90.00
#
_symmetry.space_group_name_H-M   'P 1'
#
loop_
_entity.id
_entity.type
_entity.pdbx_description
1 polymer ?
#
loop_
_entity_poly.entity_id
_entity_poly.type
_entity_poly.pdbx_seq_one_letter_code
_entity_poly.pdbx_strand_id
1 'polypeptide(L)'
;MTSGLYTKSCLEEKLLDLPNWQRIAFELLSEKIGDKADTFPCIPGRQGFLTDQLRISFAGDPREEGTPEEVGMLLSKYGKISRDTGRYASLLVIFDTPEDLAEHYSVEAYEELFWSFLNRLSGCDPNDWPEDMPEDPEHYKWEFCFDGEPYFILCATPAHEARQSRSFPFFMLAFQPRWVFEGLNDSTAFGRNMSRLIRKRLEAYDEAPLHPRLGWYGGKDNLEWKQYFLRDDETQVSKCPFSYLKRLFKPTK
;
A
#
# COMPACT_ATOMS: atom_id res chain seq x y z
N MET A 1 -17.33 6.66 13.38
CA MET A 1 -16.19 7.53 13.74
C MET A 1 -15.57 8.04 12.44
N THR A 2 -15.28 9.34 12.33
CA THR A 2 -14.69 9.88 11.08
C THR A 2 -13.26 9.39 10.95
N SER A 3 -12.99 8.55 9.97
CA SER A 3 -11.64 8.13 9.60
C SER A 3 -10.77 9.37 9.32
N GLY A 4 -9.69 9.50 10.07
CA GLY A 4 -8.76 10.62 10.00
C GLY A 4 -7.47 10.25 9.28
N LEU A 5 -6.78 11.26 8.76
CA LEU A 5 -5.39 11.12 8.29
C LEU A 5 -4.47 11.49 9.45
N TYR A 6 -3.97 10.51 10.16
CA TYR A 6 -3.15 10.74 11.36
C TYR A 6 -1.67 10.69 11.02
N THR A 7 -0.86 11.51 11.70
CA THR A 7 0.58 11.31 11.79
C THR A 7 0.88 10.31 12.91
N LYS A 8 2.09 9.77 12.94
CA LYS A 8 2.58 8.94 14.05
C LYS A 8 2.43 9.67 15.38
N SER A 9 2.95 10.90 15.47
CA SER A 9 2.89 11.70 16.71
C SER A 9 1.44 11.96 17.17
N CYS A 10 0.53 12.22 16.22
CA CYS A 10 -0.89 12.40 16.56
C CYS A 10 -1.52 11.12 17.16
N LEU A 11 -1.16 9.94 16.63
CA LEU A 11 -1.65 8.66 17.18
C LEU A 11 -1.03 8.34 18.53
N GLU A 12 0.25 8.67 18.74
CA GLU A 12 0.90 8.54 20.05
C GLU A 12 0.20 9.39 21.13
N GLU A 13 -0.18 10.62 20.81
CA GLU A 13 -0.91 11.50 21.73
C GLU A 13 -2.34 11.00 22.05
N LYS A 14 -2.99 10.36 21.07
CA LYS A 14 -4.38 9.89 21.18
C LYS A 14 -4.50 8.39 21.44
N LEU A 15 -3.42 7.72 21.79
CA LEU A 15 -3.35 6.27 21.83
C LEU A 15 -4.44 5.62 22.69
N LEU A 16 -4.73 6.22 23.86
CA LEU A 16 -5.73 5.71 24.80
C LEU A 16 -7.17 5.99 24.37
N ASP A 17 -7.39 6.92 23.43
CA ASP A 17 -8.71 7.29 22.91
C ASP A 17 -9.11 6.42 21.71
N LEU A 18 -8.17 5.65 21.14
CA LEU A 18 -8.44 4.77 20.01
C LEU A 18 -9.27 3.54 20.43
N PRO A 19 -10.15 3.04 19.54
CA PRO A 19 -10.70 1.71 19.68
C PRO A 19 -9.60 0.66 19.89
N ASN A 20 -9.88 -0.38 20.67
CA ASN A 20 -8.86 -1.34 21.09
C ASN A 20 -8.06 -1.94 19.93
N TRP A 21 -8.73 -2.36 18.84
CA TRP A 21 -8.03 -2.95 17.69
C TRP A 21 -7.14 -1.93 16.97
N GLN A 22 -7.57 -0.67 16.84
CA GLN A 22 -6.77 0.39 16.21
C GLN A 22 -5.53 0.72 17.04
N ARG A 23 -5.67 0.73 18.35
CA ARG A 23 -4.55 0.90 19.28
C ARG A 23 -3.52 -0.22 19.13
N ILE A 24 -3.99 -1.47 19.17
CA ILE A 24 -3.13 -2.66 18.97
C ILE A 24 -2.44 -2.60 17.60
N ALA A 25 -3.18 -2.30 16.54
CA ALA A 25 -2.63 -2.20 15.19
C ALA A 25 -1.55 -1.12 15.07
N PHE A 26 -1.75 0.04 15.71
CA PHE A 26 -0.75 1.10 15.70
C PHE A 26 0.48 0.77 16.55
N GLU A 27 0.31 0.14 17.72
CA GLU A 27 1.43 -0.32 18.56
C GLU A 27 2.31 -1.33 17.78
N LEU A 28 1.70 -2.33 17.14
CA LEU A 28 2.40 -3.32 16.32
C LEU A 28 3.09 -2.70 15.09
N LEU A 29 2.44 -1.74 14.43
CA LEU A 29 3.04 -0.99 13.32
C LEU A 29 4.27 -0.22 13.80
N SER A 30 4.16 0.45 14.96
CA SER A 30 5.24 1.25 15.54
C SER A 30 6.43 0.39 15.95
N GLU A 31 6.16 -0.79 16.53
CA GLU A 31 7.18 -1.78 16.84
C GLU A 31 7.88 -2.26 15.56
N LYS A 32 7.12 -2.76 14.58
CA LYS A 32 7.65 -3.30 13.33
C LYS A 32 8.52 -2.32 12.55
N ILE A 33 8.04 -1.10 12.35
CA ILE A 33 8.77 -0.09 11.55
C ILE A 33 9.86 0.61 12.38
N GLY A 34 9.63 0.78 13.68
CA GLY A 34 10.52 1.50 14.59
C GLY A 34 11.69 0.68 15.12
N ASP A 35 11.64 -0.66 15.05
CA ASP A 35 12.67 -1.53 15.59
C ASP A 35 14.07 -1.16 15.09
N LYS A 36 15.02 -1.12 16.04
CA LYS A 36 16.43 -0.81 15.76
C LYS A 36 17.28 -2.07 15.60
N ALA A 37 16.88 -3.17 16.23
CA ALA A 37 17.59 -4.43 16.17
C ALA A 37 17.26 -5.18 14.88
N ASP A 38 15.96 -5.28 14.55
CA ASP A 38 15.46 -5.84 13.30
C ASP A 38 14.93 -4.71 12.39
N THR A 39 15.85 -4.06 11.69
CA THR A 39 15.54 -2.84 10.96
C THR A 39 14.68 -3.11 9.73
N PHE A 40 13.45 -2.63 9.74
CA PHE A 40 12.52 -2.71 8.61
C PHE A 40 13.18 -2.33 7.28
N PRO A 41 13.05 -3.16 6.23
CA PRO A 41 13.90 -3.06 5.03
C PRO A 41 13.61 -1.83 4.15
N CYS A 42 12.36 -1.33 4.10
CA CYS A 42 12.01 -0.15 3.33
C CYS A 42 12.54 1.12 4.00
N ILE A 43 13.71 1.59 3.55
CA ILE A 43 14.38 2.78 4.11
C ILE A 43 13.49 4.04 4.00
N PRO A 44 12.90 4.37 2.83
CA PRO A 44 11.99 5.52 2.70
C PRO A 44 10.76 5.40 3.62
N GLY A 45 10.14 4.22 3.66
CA GLY A 45 8.96 4.00 4.51
C GLY A 45 9.27 4.18 6.00
N ARG A 46 10.40 3.60 6.46
CA ARG A 46 10.86 3.78 7.84
C ARG A 46 11.19 5.23 8.16
N GLN A 47 11.90 5.91 7.29
CA GLN A 47 12.22 7.33 7.48
C GLN A 47 10.96 8.18 7.50
N GLY A 48 10.04 7.97 6.57
CA GLY A 48 8.75 8.66 6.51
C GLY A 48 7.92 8.46 7.79
N PHE A 49 7.90 7.24 8.33
CA PHE A 49 7.23 6.94 9.60
C PHE A 49 7.85 7.70 10.78
N LEU A 50 9.18 7.64 10.92
CA LEU A 50 9.90 8.26 12.04
C LEU A 50 9.88 9.81 12.01
N THR A 51 9.56 10.41 10.86
CA THR A 51 9.56 11.89 10.69
C THR A 51 8.18 12.45 10.36
N ASP A 52 7.10 11.73 10.69
CA ASP A 52 5.70 12.15 10.51
C ASP A 52 5.30 12.50 9.06
N GLN A 53 6.03 11.98 8.06
CA GLN A 53 5.70 12.17 6.66
C GLN A 53 4.61 11.21 6.16
N LEU A 54 4.41 10.09 6.83
CA LEU A 54 3.32 9.18 6.52
C LEU A 54 2.00 9.70 7.08
N ARG A 55 0.91 9.26 6.45
CA ARG A 55 -0.42 9.32 7.04
C ARG A 55 -0.90 7.91 7.34
N ILE A 56 -1.51 7.72 8.49
CA ILE A 56 -2.04 6.45 8.96
C ILE A 56 -3.54 6.63 9.12
N SER A 57 -4.30 5.68 8.64
CA SER A 57 -5.76 5.65 8.76
C SER A 57 -6.22 4.24 9.09
N PHE A 58 -7.44 4.15 9.60
CA PHE A 58 -8.11 2.90 9.90
C PHE A 58 -9.41 2.82 9.10
N ALA A 59 -9.76 1.64 8.61
CA ALA A 59 -10.99 1.36 7.88
C ALA A 59 -11.66 0.11 8.43
N GLY A 60 -12.93 -0.10 8.10
CA GLY A 60 -13.69 -1.31 8.45
C GLY A 60 -13.16 -2.58 7.81
N ASP A 61 -13.87 -3.70 7.99
CA ASP A 61 -13.56 -4.97 7.32
C ASP A 61 -13.50 -4.77 5.79
N PRO A 62 -12.41 -5.17 5.11
CA PRO A 62 -12.24 -4.94 3.68
C PRO A 62 -13.29 -5.66 2.82
N ARG A 63 -14.03 -6.63 3.37
CA ARG A 63 -15.11 -7.38 2.69
C ARG A 63 -16.44 -6.62 2.67
N GLU A 64 -16.66 -5.69 3.59
CA GLU A 64 -17.91 -4.92 3.69
C GLU A 64 -18.08 -3.97 2.51
N GLU A 65 -19.35 -3.75 2.13
CA GLU A 65 -19.69 -2.92 0.96
C GLU A 65 -19.26 -1.46 1.10
N GLY A 66 -19.39 -0.88 2.29
CA GLY A 66 -19.08 0.54 2.54
C GLY A 66 -17.59 0.86 2.73
N THR A 67 -16.73 -0.14 2.92
CA THR A 67 -15.30 0.08 3.20
C THR A 67 -14.53 0.69 2.01
N PRO A 68 -14.81 0.33 0.74
CA PRO A 68 -14.16 1.01 -0.39
C PRO A 68 -14.48 2.50 -0.47
N GLU A 69 -15.73 2.92 -0.20
CA GLU A 69 -16.10 4.33 -0.15
C GLU A 69 -15.40 5.07 0.98
N GLU A 70 -15.26 4.45 2.15
CA GLU A 70 -14.50 5.01 3.27
C GLU A 70 -13.05 5.26 2.86
N VAL A 71 -12.37 4.27 2.28
CA VAL A 71 -10.98 4.40 1.80
C VAL A 71 -10.87 5.39 0.64
N GLY A 72 -11.85 5.43 -0.26
CA GLY A 72 -11.91 6.42 -1.33
C GLY A 72 -11.94 7.87 -0.80
N MET A 73 -12.74 8.13 0.25
CA MET A 73 -12.74 9.44 0.92
C MET A 73 -11.38 9.77 1.56
N LEU A 74 -10.69 8.77 2.13
CA LEU A 74 -9.34 8.95 2.69
C LEU A 74 -8.34 9.30 1.60
N LEU A 75 -8.36 8.57 0.46
CA LEU A 75 -7.48 8.82 -0.69
C LEU A 75 -7.70 10.20 -1.29
N SER A 76 -8.96 10.63 -1.48
CA SER A 76 -9.27 11.97 -1.97
C SER A 76 -8.79 13.07 -1.03
N LYS A 77 -8.88 12.88 0.28
CA LYS A 77 -8.31 13.81 1.25
C LYS A 77 -6.78 13.80 1.22
N TYR A 78 -6.19 12.60 1.13
CA TYR A 78 -4.75 12.42 1.13
C TYR A 78 -4.12 13.00 -0.14
N GLY A 79 -4.67 12.77 -1.32
CA GLY A 79 -4.18 13.32 -2.59
C GLY A 79 -3.99 14.84 -2.53
N LYS A 80 -4.92 15.56 -1.88
CA LYS A 80 -4.86 17.03 -1.73
C LYS A 80 -3.71 17.53 -0.86
N ILE A 81 -3.23 16.73 0.09
CA ILE A 81 -2.19 17.12 1.05
C ILE A 81 -0.88 16.36 0.87
N SER A 82 -0.85 15.33 0.04
CA SER A 82 0.28 14.39 -0.05
C SER A 82 1.61 15.08 -0.30
N ARG A 83 1.64 16.10 -1.18
CA ARG A 83 2.84 16.86 -1.52
C ARG A 83 3.40 17.70 -0.37
N ASP A 84 2.56 18.05 0.60
CA ASP A 84 2.93 18.84 1.78
C ASP A 84 3.38 17.95 2.96
N THR A 85 3.25 16.62 2.85
CA THR A 85 3.60 15.72 3.94
C THR A 85 5.09 15.39 4.01
N GLY A 86 5.81 15.56 2.91
CA GLY A 86 7.25 15.36 2.82
C GLY A 86 7.67 14.41 1.70
N ARG A 87 8.98 14.21 1.55
CA ARG A 87 9.58 13.44 0.46
C ARG A 87 9.16 11.96 0.43
N TYR A 88 8.87 11.38 1.59
CA TYR A 88 8.54 9.96 1.77
C TYR A 88 7.06 9.76 2.05
N ALA A 89 6.22 10.56 1.43
CA ALA A 89 4.78 10.51 1.58
C ALA A 89 4.21 9.14 1.26
N SER A 90 3.34 8.63 2.14
CA SER A 90 2.53 7.43 1.93
C SER A 90 1.31 7.48 2.83
N LEU A 91 0.18 6.93 2.37
CA LEU A 91 -0.99 6.66 3.20
C LEU A 91 -1.01 5.17 3.53
N LEU A 92 -0.93 4.85 4.82
CA LEU A 92 -1.16 3.51 5.34
C LEU A 92 -2.61 3.39 5.77
N VAL A 93 -3.35 2.44 5.21
CA VAL A 93 -4.70 2.10 5.65
C VAL A 93 -4.65 0.72 6.29
N ILE A 94 -4.95 0.66 7.59
CA ILE A 94 -5.05 -0.57 8.37
C ILE A 94 -6.54 -0.92 8.50
N PHE A 95 -6.89 -2.13 8.11
CA PHE A 95 -8.28 -2.58 8.12
C PHE A 95 -8.59 -3.34 9.39
N ASP A 96 -9.83 -3.20 9.87
CA ASP A 96 -10.38 -4.15 10.83
C ASP A 96 -10.31 -5.55 10.20
N THR A 97 -9.65 -6.47 10.91
CA THR A 97 -9.34 -7.80 10.38
C THR A 97 -9.89 -8.81 11.38
N PRO A 98 -11.17 -9.19 11.24
CA PRO A 98 -11.81 -10.16 12.13
C PRO A 98 -11.07 -11.51 12.14
N GLU A 99 -11.26 -12.29 13.21
CA GLU A 99 -10.56 -13.55 13.46
C GLU A 99 -10.66 -14.52 12.27
N ASP A 100 -11.83 -14.63 11.64
CA ASP A 100 -12.04 -15.50 10.48
C ASP A 100 -11.19 -15.07 9.26
N LEU A 101 -10.97 -13.77 9.09
CA LEU A 101 -10.10 -13.24 8.06
C LEU A 101 -8.63 -13.43 8.45
N ALA A 102 -8.27 -13.16 9.71
CA ALA A 102 -6.90 -13.23 10.19
C ALA A 102 -6.34 -14.66 10.21
N GLU A 103 -7.15 -15.65 10.60
CA GLU A 103 -6.68 -17.02 10.87
C GLU A 103 -6.92 -18.00 9.72
N HIS A 104 -7.93 -17.76 8.85
CA HIS A 104 -8.35 -18.75 7.86
C HIS A 104 -8.01 -18.39 6.41
N TYR A 105 -7.56 -17.15 6.13
CA TYR A 105 -7.20 -16.78 4.78
C TYR A 105 -5.74 -17.17 4.49
N SER A 106 -5.54 -17.86 3.36
CA SER A 106 -4.20 -18.09 2.81
C SER A 106 -3.65 -16.82 2.14
N VAL A 107 -2.37 -16.83 1.78
CA VAL A 107 -1.74 -15.73 1.02
C VAL A 107 -2.48 -15.49 -0.29
N GLU A 108 -2.92 -16.56 -1.00
CA GLU A 108 -3.68 -16.46 -2.25
C GLU A 108 -5.08 -15.87 -2.02
N ALA A 109 -5.76 -16.27 -0.94
CA ALA A 109 -7.06 -15.70 -0.59
C ALA A 109 -6.97 -14.20 -0.27
N TYR A 110 -5.87 -13.78 0.37
CA TYR A 110 -5.59 -12.35 0.56
C TYR A 110 -5.24 -11.63 -0.74
N GLU A 111 -4.57 -12.29 -1.70
CA GLU A 111 -4.34 -11.70 -3.03
C GLU A 111 -5.65 -11.47 -3.77
N GLU A 112 -6.58 -12.45 -3.72
CA GLU A 112 -7.93 -12.30 -4.30
C GLU A 112 -8.71 -11.17 -3.61
N LEU A 113 -8.68 -11.09 -2.28
CA LEU A 113 -9.29 -10.01 -1.52
C LEU A 113 -8.70 -8.64 -1.89
N PHE A 114 -7.38 -8.53 -1.99
CA PHE A 114 -6.66 -7.32 -2.38
C PHE A 114 -7.15 -6.79 -3.75
N TRP A 115 -7.17 -7.64 -4.77
CA TRP A 115 -7.59 -7.23 -6.10
C TRP A 115 -9.10 -6.93 -6.19
N SER A 116 -9.91 -7.73 -5.50
CA SER A 116 -11.34 -7.47 -5.37
C SER A 116 -11.60 -6.11 -4.71
N PHE A 117 -10.86 -5.80 -3.64
CA PHE A 117 -10.95 -4.51 -2.95
C PHE A 117 -10.56 -3.35 -3.87
N LEU A 118 -9.44 -3.44 -4.60
CA LEU A 118 -9.02 -2.38 -5.54
C LEU A 118 -10.03 -2.17 -6.67
N ASN A 119 -10.66 -3.24 -7.18
CA ASN A 119 -11.71 -3.12 -8.18
C ASN A 119 -12.94 -2.38 -7.64
N ARG A 120 -13.38 -2.69 -6.41
CA ARG A 120 -14.47 -1.98 -5.75
C ARG A 120 -14.12 -0.53 -5.45
N LEU A 121 -12.89 -0.30 -4.96
CA LEU A 121 -12.38 1.04 -4.68
C LEU A 121 -12.35 1.91 -5.94
N SER A 122 -11.86 1.38 -7.07
CA SER A 122 -11.90 2.07 -8.36
C SER A 122 -13.31 2.42 -8.80
N GLY A 123 -14.31 1.58 -8.46
CA GLY A 123 -15.73 1.86 -8.69
C GLY A 123 -16.26 3.08 -7.92
N CYS A 124 -15.59 3.47 -6.83
CA CYS A 124 -15.96 4.63 -5.99
C CYS A 124 -15.19 5.91 -6.39
N ASP A 125 -14.29 5.84 -7.38
CA ASP A 125 -13.50 7.01 -7.82
C ASP A 125 -14.41 8.13 -8.30
N PRO A 126 -14.31 9.37 -7.76
CA PRO A 126 -15.14 10.49 -8.21
C PRO A 126 -14.79 10.96 -9.63
N ASN A 127 -13.58 10.69 -10.11
CA ASN A 127 -13.05 11.11 -11.40
C ASN A 127 -12.95 9.94 -12.39
N ASP A 128 -12.85 10.26 -13.68
CA ASP A 128 -12.50 9.32 -14.71
C ASP A 128 -10.98 8.99 -14.63
N TRP A 129 -10.57 7.89 -15.25
CA TRP A 129 -9.17 7.50 -15.34
C TRP A 129 -8.34 8.62 -16.01
N PRO A 130 -7.15 8.98 -15.49
CA PRO A 130 -6.33 10.06 -16.06
C PRO A 130 -5.95 9.78 -17.52
N GLU A 131 -6.06 10.78 -18.39
CA GLU A 131 -5.76 10.65 -19.83
C GLU A 131 -4.30 10.31 -20.12
N ASP A 132 -3.37 10.72 -19.24
CA ASP A 132 -1.94 10.48 -19.36
C ASP A 132 -1.50 9.11 -18.79
N MET A 133 -2.45 8.35 -18.19
CA MET A 133 -2.21 7.03 -17.65
C MET A 133 -2.82 5.94 -18.54
N PRO A 134 -2.03 4.92 -18.94
CA PRO A 134 -2.56 3.78 -19.68
C PRO A 134 -3.69 3.09 -18.89
N GLU A 135 -4.77 2.70 -19.57
CA GLU A 135 -5.83 1.90 -18.94
C GLU A 135 -5.45 0.40 -18.87
N ASP A 136 -4.53 -0.04 -19.73
CA ASP A 136 -4.09 -1.44 -19.82
C ASP A 136 -3.01 -1.74 -18.78
N PRO A 137 -3.25 -2.64 -17.79
CA PRO A 137 -2.26 -3.01 -16.79
C PRO A 137 -0.98 -3.69 -17.36
N GLU A 138 -1.03 -4.20 -18.58
CA GLU A 138 0.16 -4.75 -19.24
C GLU A 138 1.07 -3.67 -19.85
N HIS A 139 0.69 -2.41 -19.75
CA HIS A 139 1.54 -1.29 -20.14
C HIS A 139 2.47 -0.92 -18.98
N TYR A 140 3.78 -0.80 -19.21
CA TYR A 140 4.82 -0.56 -18.19
C TYR A 140 4.65 0.73 -17.37
N LYS A 141 3.84 1.69 -17.84
CA LYS A 141 3.53 2.94 -17.10
C LYS A 141 2.25 2.83 -16.27
N TRP A 142 1.54 1.72 -16.38
CA TRP A 142 0.28 1.57 -15.65
C TRP A 142 0.53 1.54 -14.15
N GLU A 143 -0.28 2.28 -13.43
CA GLU A 143 -0.42 2.22 -11.98
C GLU A 143 -1.89 2.39 -11.62
N PHE A 144 -2.27 1.89 -10.46
CA PHE A 144 -3.60 2.15 -9.91
C PHE A 144 -3.80 3.65 -9.69
N CYS A 145 -4.90 4.19 -10.19
CA CYS A 145 -5.24 5.61 -10.04
C CYS A 145 -6.49 5.79 -9.18
N PHE A 146 -6.50 6.84 -8.38
CA PHE A 146 -7.68 7.27 -7.63
C PHE A 146 -7.68 8.80 -7.48
N ASP A 147 -8.83 9.43 -7.78
CA ASP A 147 -9.02 10.89 -7.75
C ASP A 147 -7.94 11.65 -8.55
N GLY A 148 -7.54 11.07 -9.69
CA GLY A 148 -6.55 11.63 -10.61
C GLY A 148 -5.08 11.40 -10.21
N GLU A 149 -4.78 10.83 -9.04
CA GLU A 149 -3.40 10.55 -8.59
C GLU A 149 -3.06 9.06 -8.81
N PRO A 150 -1.93 8.75 -9.47
CA PRO A 150 -1.43 7.38 -9.58
C PRO A 150 -0.68 6.96 -8.32
N TYR A 151 -0.90 5.70 -7.89
CA TYR A 151 -0.32 5.12 -6.69
C TYR A 151 0.37 3.79 -6.96
N PHE A 152 1.59 3.66 -6.46
CA PHE A 152 2.17 2.35 -6.16
C PHE A 152 1.53 1.84 -4.87
N ILE A 153 1.07 0.60 -4.87
CA ILE A 153 0.40 0.01 -3.70
C ILE A 153 1.25 -1.13 -3.15
N LEU A 154 1.39 -1.18 -1.83
CA LEU A 154 1.97 -2.31 -1.13
C LEU A 154 0.91 -2.92 -0.21
N CYS A 155 0.75 -4.23 -0.29
CA CYS A 155 -0.12 -5.01 0.58
C CYS A 155 0.69 -5.77 1.63
N ALA A 156 0.21 -5.78 2.87
CA ALA A 156 0.68 -6.65 3.95
C ALA A 156 -0.51 -7.36 4.60
N THR A 157 -0.30 -8.62 5.03
CA THR A 157 -1.38 -9.48 5.53
C THR A 157 -0.92 -10.35 6.70
N PRO A 158 -1.86 -10.87 7.50
CA PRO A 158 -1.57 -11.86 8.53
C PRO A 158 -1.00 -13.18 8.00
N ALA A 159 -1.35 -13.56 6.77
CA ALA A 159 -1.00 -14.86 6.18
C ALA A 159 0.46 -14.98 5.71
N HIS A 160 1.18 -13.86 5.55
CA HIS A 160 2.58 -13.91 5.16
C HIS A 160 3.45 -14.40 6.33
N GLU A 161 4.15 -15.50 6.12
CA GLU A 161 5.06 -16.10 7.10
C GLU A 161 6.53 -15.97 6.69
N ALA A 162 6.88 -16.35 5.46
CA ALA A 162 8.25 -16.34 4.99
C ALA A 162 8.70 -14.94 4.51
N ARG A 163 7.78 -14.14 3.99
CA ARG A 163 8.05 -12.77 3.54
C ARG A 163 7.68 -11.78 4.63
N GLN A 164 8.50 -11.72 5.67
CA GLN A 164 8.31 -10.88 6.85
C GLN A 164 8.09 -9.40 6.51
N SER A 165 8.65 -8.91 5.43
CA SER A 165 8.43 -7.53 4.93
C SER A 165 6.98 -7.26 4.49
N ARG A 166 6.19 -8.31 4.25
CA ARG A 166 4.76 -8.29 3.89
C ARG A 166 3.85 -8.86 4.97
N SER A 167 4.42 -9.38 6.06
CA SER A 167 3.68 -9.89 7.21
C SER A 167 3.23 -8.74 8.10
N PHE A 168 1.95 -8.70 8.43
CA PHE A 168 1.40 -7.79 9.44
C PHE A 168 0.12 -8.39 10.00
N PRO A 169 -0.14 -8.33 11.32
CA PRO A 169 -1.30 -8.98 11.93
C PRO A 169 -2.68 -8.47 11.49
N PHE A 170 -2.71 -7.38 10.72
CA PHE A 170 -3.90 -6.83 10.11
C PHE A 170 -3.73 -6.72 8.60
N PHE A 171 -4.82 -6.84 7.84
CA PHE A 171 -4.78 -6.47 6.43
C PHE A 171 -4.44 -4.99 6.31
N MET A 172 -3.42 -4.65 5.55
CA MET A 172 -2.92 -3.28 5.43
C MET A 172 -2.53 -2.95 3.98
N LEU A 173 -2.93 -1.78 3.53
CA LEU A 173 -2.52 -1.22 2.24
C LEU A 173 -1.71 0.07 2.46
N ALA A 174 -0.58 0.18 1.76
CA ALA A 174 0.19 1.41 1.68
C ALA A 174 0.07 2.01 0.28
N PHE A 175 -0.53 3.19 0.17
CA PHE A 175 -0.67 3.94 -1.07
C PHE A 175 0.43 4.99 -1.16
N GLN A 176 1.34 4.82 -2.12
CA GLN A 176 2.47 5.72 -2.33
C GLN A 176 2.26 6.47 -3.64
N PRO A 177 2.06 7.80 -3.62
CA PRO A 177 1.91 8.57 -4.84
C PRO A 177 3.13 8.41 -5.76
N ARG A 178 2.90 8.32 -7.07
CA ARG A 178 3.96 8.13 -8.09
C ARG A 178 5.12 9.10 -7.93
N TRP A 179 4.85 10.36 -7.62
CA TRP A 179 5.88 11.39 -7.52
C TRP A 179 6.92 11.11 -6.41
N VAL A 180 6.61 10.29 -5.39
CA VAL A 180 7.56 9.88 -4.35
C VAL A 180 8.74 9.11 -4.94
N PHE A 181 8.52 8.41 -6.05
CA PHE A 181 9.56 7.64 -6.75
C PHE A 181 10.39 8.49 -7.73
N GLU A 182 10.02 9.75 -7.96
CA GLU A 182 10.85 10.67 -8.73
C GLU A 182 12.21 10.83 -8.04
N GLY A 183 13.29 10.50 -8.75
CA GLY A 183 14.64 10.50 -8.20
C GLY A 183 15.03 9.24 -7.39
N LEU A 184 14.13 8.28 -7.18
CA LEU A 184 14.42 6.97 -6.61
C LEU A 184 14.60 5.86 -7.67
N ASN A 185 14.54 6.22 -8.94
CA ASN A 185 14.71 5.32 -10.07
C ASN A 185 16.20 5.02 -10.38
N ASP A 186 16.45 4.14 -11.34
CA ASP A 186 17.79 3.71 -11.77
C ASP A 186 18.60 4.79 -12.51
N SER A 187 17.97 5.87 -12.94
CA SER A 187 18.65 6.97 -13.64
C SER A 187 19.61 7.74 -12.74
N THR A 188 19.40 7.71 -11.40
CA THR A 188 20.21 8.43 -10.42
C THR A 188 21.13 7.49 -9.64
N ALA A 189 22.34 7.98 -9.28
CA ALA A 189 23.24 7.23 -8.38
C ALA A 189 22.60 7.01 -7.00
N PHE A 190 21.81 7.97 -6.53
CA PHE A 190 21.08 7.87 -5.27
C PHE A 190 20.02 6.75 -5.33
N GLY A 191 19.19 6.70 -6.38
CA GLY A 191 18.18 5.66 -6.56
C GLY A 191 18.80 4.25 -6.64
N ARG A 192 19.86 4.09 -7.45
CA ARG A 192 20.59 2.82 -7.54
C ARG A 192 21.15 2.36 -6.20
N ASN A 193 21.76 3.25 -5.41
CA ASN A 193 22.30 2.92 -4.10
C ASN A 193 21.18 2.57 -3.10
N MET A 194 20.09 3.33 -3.10
CA MET A 194 18.92 3.08 -2.25
C MET A 194 18.32 1.69 -2.53
N SER A 195 18.05 1.38 -3.79
CA SER A 195 17.52 0.06 -4.19
C SER A 195 18.44 -1.09 -3.78
N ARG A 196 19.77 -0.94 -3.97
CA ARG A 196 20.74 -1.96 -3.53
C ARG A 196 20.70 -2.18 -2.00
N LEU A 197 20.61 -1.11 -1.23
CA LEU A 197 20.51 -1.21 0.22
C LEU A 197 19.20 -1.84 0.69
N ILE A 198 18.08 -1.48 0.05
CA ILE A 198 16.77 -2.07 0.36
C ILE A 198 16.79 -3.57 0.04
N ARG A 199 17.31 -3.99 -1.12
CA ARG A 199 17.42 -5.40 -1.50
C ARG A 199 18.27 -6.19 -0.51
N LYS A 200 19.45 -5.66 -0.12
CA LYS A 200 20.29 -6.28 0.89
C LYS A 200 19.58 -6.43 2.24
N ARG A 201 18.75 -5.46 2.62
CA ARG A 201 17.95 -5.55 3.85
C ARG A 201 16.83 -6.57 3.73
N LEU A 202 16.15 -6.63 2.59
CA LEU A 202 15.12 -7.64 2.33
C LEU A 202 15.68 -9.07 2.42
N GLU A 203 16.87 -9.32 1.85
CA GLU A 203 17.56 -10.61 1.93
C GLU A 203 17.92 -11.02 3.37
N ALA A 204 18.09 -10.07 4.26
CA ALA A 204 18.39 -10.33 5.67
C ALA A 204 17.13 -10.39 6.55
N TYR A 205 16.04 -9.77 6.10
CA TYR A 205 14.81 -9.61 6.87
C TYR A 205 13.77 -10.68 6.57
N ASP A 206 13.63 -11.05 5.29
CA ASP A 206 12.70 -12.08 4.83
C ASP A 206 13.38 -13.46 4.90
N GLU A 207 12.64 -14.50 5.27
CA GLU A 207 13.07 -15.88 5.12
C GLU A 207 12.97 -16.37 3.67
N ALA A 208 12.03 -15.78 2.90
CA ALA A 208 11.89 -16.02 1.48
C ALA A 208 13.00 -15.28 0.67
N PRO A 209 13.49 -15.85 -0.44
CA PRO A 209 14.41 -15.16 -1.33
C PRO A 209 13.76 -13.89 -1.92
N LEU A 210 14.60 -12.98 -2.43
CA LEU A 210 14.08 -11.82 -3.17
C LEU A 210 13.14 -12.28 -4.28
N HIS A 211 11.94 -11.73 -4.26
CA HIS A 211 10.94 -12.08 -5.27
C HIS A 211 11.42 -11.63 -6.67
N PRO A 212 11.35 -12.49 -7.71
CA PRO A 212 11.88 -12.19 -9.04
C PRO A 212 11.22 -10.98 -9.72
N ARG A 213 10.06 -10.55 -9.22
CA ARG A 213 9.34 -9.37 -9.72
C ARG A 213 9.73 -8.05 -9.08
N LEU A 214 10.61 -8.06 -8.09
CA LEU A 214 11.18 -6.82 -7.56
C LEU A 214 12.09 -6.18 -8.62
N GLY A 215 11.47 -5.39 -9.50
CA GLY A 215 12.11 -4.66 -10.59
C GLY A 215 12.58 -3.26 -10.20
N TRP A 216 13.01 -2.50 -11.20
CA TRP A 216 13.26 -1.07 -11.08
C TRP A 216 11.97 -0.31 -11.35
N TYR A 217 11.62 0.60 -10.46
CA TYR A 217 10.44 1.45 -10.65
C TYR A 217 10.52 2.23 -11.97
N GLY A 218 9.45 2.19 -12.77
CA GLY A 218 9.36 2.82 -14.07
C GLY A 218 10.18 2.17 -15.19
N GLY A 219 10.79 1.01 -14.93
CA GLY A 219 11.53 0.24 -15.95
C GLY A 219 10.59 -0.30 -17.03
N LYS A 220 11.00 -0.23 -18.32
CA LYS A 220 10.16 -0.69 -19.45
C LYS A 220 9.84 -2.18 -19.43
N ASP A 221 10.67 -2.97 -18.77
CA ASP A 221 10.51 -4.42 -18.63
C ASP A 221 9.85 -4.78 -17.29
N ASN A 222 9.38 -3.78 -16.53
CA ASN A 222 8.73 -3.95 -15.24
C ASN A 222 7.25 -3.56 -15.32
N LEU A 223 6.41 -4.33 -14.66
CA LEU A 223 4.99 -4.04 -14.44
C LEU A 223 4.80 -3.81 -12.96
N GLU A 224 4.52 -2.57 -12.56
CA GLU A 224 4.48 -2.17 -11.15
C GLU A 224 3.43 -2.94 -10.34
N TRP A 225 2.29 -3.26 -10.95
CA TRP A 225 1.23 -4.03 -10.30
C TRP A 225 1.70 -5.41 -9.80
N LYS A 226 2.71 -6.01 -10.46
CA LYS A 226 3.28 -7.30 -10.04
C LYS A 226 4.04 -7.23 -8.72
N GLN A 227 4.31 -6.03 -8.23
CA GLN A 227 4.99 -5.78 -6.96
C GLN A 227 4.02 -5.39 -5.85
N TYR A 228 2.75 -5.10 -6.18
CA TYR A 228 1.75 -4.69 -5.19
C TYR A 228 1.49 -5.79 -4.16
N PHE A 229 1.30 -7.00 -4.65
CA PHE A 229 1.16 -8.19 -3.83
C PHE A 229 2.26 -9.19 -4.20
N LEU A 230 3.07 -9.59 -3.22
CA LEU A 230 4.13 -10.58 -3.41
C LEU A 230 3.83 -11.77 -2.49
N ARG A 231 3.64 -12.95 -3.07
CA ARG A 231 3.43 -14.18 -2.30
C ARG A 231 4.68 -14.60 -1.55
N ASP A 232 4.55 -15.50 -0.59
CA ASP A 232 5.69 -16.05 0.17
C ASP A 232 6.65 -16.85 -0.71
N ASP A 233 6.16 -17.43 -1.79
CA ASP A 233 6.95 -18.09 -2.83
C ASP A 233 7.25 -17.16 -4.02
N GLU A 234 7.75 -17.72 -5.14
CA GLU A 234 8.03 -16.98 -6.38
C GLU A 234 6.83 -16.93 -7.34
N THR A 235 5.70 -17.52 -6.97
CA THR A 235 4.50 -17.57 -7.80
C THR A 235 3.74 -16.25 -7.79
N GLN A 236 2.93 -16.04 -8.80
CA GLN A 236 2.04 -14.89 -8.92
C GLN A 236 0.96 -15.14 -9.96
N VAL A 237 -0.06 -14.32 -9.98
CA VAL A 237 -1.07 -14.31 -11.04
C VAL A 237 -0.45 -13.96 -12.40
N SER A 238 -0.88 -14.65 -13.46
CA SER A 238 -0.35 -14.47 -14.81
C SER A 238 -0.78 -13.16 -15.49
N LYS A 239 -1.97 -12.67 -15.13
CA LYS A 239 -2.57 -11.43 -15.65
C LYS A 239 -3.03 -10.58 -14.47
N CYS A 240 -3.00 -9.27 -14.63
CA CYS A 240 -3.53 -8.35 -13.64
C CYS A 240 -5.03 -8.62 -13.42
N PRO A 241 -5.47 -8.89 -12.19
CA PRO A 241 -6.88 -9.08 -11.89
C PRO A 241 -7.67 -7.76 -11.82
N PHE A 242 -6.98 -6.61 -11.92
CA PHE A 242 -7.63 -5.32 -11.97
C PHE A 242 -8.39 -5.12 -13.28
N SER A 243 -9.64 -4.70 -13.18
CA SER A 243 -10.48 -4.36 -14.32
C SER A 243 -11.08 -2.97 -14.13
N TYR A 244 -10.60 -2.01 -14.92
CA TYR A 244 -11.22 -0.69 -14.96
C TYR A 244 -12.59 -0.79 -15.65
N LEU A 245 -13.65 -0.67 -14.86
CA LEU A 245 -15.01 -0.54 -15.40
C LEU A 245 -15.27 0.93 -15.71
N LYS A 246 -15.19 1.31 -16.99
CA LYS A 246 -15.67 2.64 -17.41
C LYS A 246 -17.11 2.80 -16.90
N ARG A 247 -17.37 3.86 -16.15
CA ARG A 247 -18.73 4.23 -15.73
C ARG A 247 -19.53 4.55 -16.99
N LEU A 248 -20.28 3.56 -17.48
CA LEU A 248 -21.14 3.71 -18.65
C LEU A 248 -22.35 4.64 -18.41
N PHE A 249 -22.58 5.03 -17.15
CA PHE A 249 -23.68 5.93 -16.81
C PHE A 249 -23.26 6.90 -15.70
N LYS A 250 -22.87 8.11 -16.08
CA LYS A 250 -23.04 9.25 -15.15
C LYS A 250 -24.53 9.64 -15.24
N PRO A 251 -25.28 9.69 -14.13
CA PRO A 251 -26.57 10.38 -14.15
C PRO A 251 -26.24 11.84 -14.48
N THR A 252 -26.75 12.31 -15.62
CA THR A 252 -26.76 13.73 -15.99
C THR A 252 -27.40 14.51 -14.84
N LYS A 253 -26.65 15.44 -14.27
CA LYS A 253 -27.19 16.45 -13.33
C LYS A 253 -28.20 17.35 -14.02
#